data_5c17356148456d608b51a4f6646ec730
#
_entry.id   5c17356148456d608b51a4f6646ec730
#
_cell.length_a   1.000
_cell.length_b   1.000
_cell.length_c   1.000
_cell.angle_alpha   90.00
_cell.angle_beta   90.00
_cell.angle_gamma   90.00
#
_symmetry.space_group_name_H-M   'P 1'
#
loop_
_entity.id
_entity.type
_entity.pdbx_description
1 polymer ?
#
loop_
_entity_poly.entity_id
_entity_poly.type
_entity_poly.pdbx_seq_one_letter_code
_entity_poly.pdbx_strand_id
1 'polypeptide(L)'
;NAPVSSENASSSSGFSSENASSSSDFSSENVSSSSGFSSEVSAEGSSYSETQSVTQENDNVNNLDSDEMKVHFIDVGQGDSIFIELPNTKTMLIDAAENEYADRITNYIYSCGYNTLDYVVATHPHSDHIGGMADVIGAFNVENVILSPATHTTKTYTNMLKAIDDSGAKV
;
A
#
# COMPACT_ATOMS: atom_id res chain seq x y z
N ASN A 1 35.21 -36.59 -48.47
CA ASN A 1 34.85 -37.62 -47.53
C ASN A 1 33.61 -37.15 -46.75
N ALA A 2 32.55 -37.88 -47.01
CA ALA A 2 31.20 -37.65 -46.50
C ALA A 2 31.01 -38.32 -45.11
N PRO A 3 29.76 -38.37 -44.61
CA PRO A 3 29.31 -37.81 -43.34
C PRO A 3 29.04 -38.92 -42.31
N VAL A 4 28.77 -38.54 -41.05
CA VAL A 4 28.13 -39.45 -40.09
C VAL A 4 26.95 -38.76 -39.43
N SER A 5 25.80 -39.34 -39.72
CA SER A 5 24.50 -39.12 -39.05
C SER A 5 24.46 -39.94 -37.74
N SER A 6 23.76 -39.42 -36.72
CA SER A 6 23.02 -40.21 -35.72
C SER A 6 22.10 -39.24 -34.96
N GLU A 7 20.82 -39.27 -35.20
CA GLU A 7 19.73 -40.00 -34.51
C GLU A 7 19.56 -39.55 -33.07
N ASN A 8 18.57 -38.69 -32.84
CA ASN A 8 17.22 -38.89 -32.34
C ASN A 8 17.09 -39.73 -31.05
N ALA A 9 16.72 -39.09 -29.96
CA ALA A 9 15.97 -39.71 -28.88
C ALA A 9 15.08 -38.67 -28.20
N SER A 10 13.82 -38.69 -28.59
CA SER A 10 12.68 -38.09 -27.85
C SER A 10 12.35 -38.96 -26.64
N SER A 11 12.20 -38.35 -25.48
CA SER A 11 11.46 -38.95 -24.39
C SER A 11 10.49 -37.90 -23.80
N SER A 12 9.24 -38.09 -24.15
CA SER A 12 8.08 -37.50 -23.53
C SER A 12 7.82 -38.18 -22.19
N SER A 13 7.76 -37.43 -21.11
CA SER A 13 7.06 -37.84 -19.90
C SER A 13 6.03 -36.81 -19.54
N GLY A 14 4.78 -37.16 -19.84
CA GLY A 14 3.62 -36.45 -19.36
C GLY A 14 3.49 -36.62 -17.85
N PHE A 15 3.17 -35.55 -17.17
CA PHE A 15 2.71 -35.59 -15.80
C PHE A 15 1.31 -35.00 -15.75
N SER A 16 0.35 -35.85 -15.44
CA SER A 16 -1.05 -35.51 -15.28
C SER A 16 -1.24 -34.73 -14.00
N SER A 17 -1.92 -33.60 -14.12
CA SER A 17 -2.45 -32.82 -13.00
C SER A 17 -3.70 -33.48 -12.45
N GLU A 18 -3.69 -33.91 -11.22
CA GLU A 18 -4.91 -34.22 -10.47
C GLU A 18 -5.41 -32.99 -9.73
N ASN A 19 -6.64 -32.69 -10.03
CA ASN A 19 -7.46 -31.62 -9.51
C ASN A 19 -8.05 -32.06 -8.16
N ALA A 20 -7.74 -31.40 -7.07
CA ALA A 20 -8.44 -31.59 -5.80
C ALA A 20 -9.14 -30.29 -5.40
N SER A 21 -10.42 -30.24 -5.73
CA SER A 21 -11.36 -29.25 -5.19
C SER A 21 -11.78 -29.69 -3.78
N SER A 22 -11.56 -28.83 -2.79
CA SER A 22 -12.23 -28.93 -1.51
C SER A 22 -13.00 -27.64 -1.23
N SER A 23 -14.30 -27.72 -1.45
CA SER A 23 -15.30 -26.79 -0.97
C SER A 23 -15.51 -27.02 0.53
N SER A 24 -15.38 -26.00 1.34
CA SER A 24 -15.92 -25.97 2.70
C SER A 24 -16.94 -24.85 2.81
N ASP A 25 -18.20 -25.26 2.80
CA ASP A 25 -19.36 -24.47 3.23
C ASP A 25 -19.18 -24.06 4.69
N PHE A 26 -19.29 -22.81 4.99
CA PHE A 26 -19.49 -22.30 6.34
C PHE A 26 -20.82 -21.54 6.40
N SER A 27 -21.81 -22.23 6.95
CA SER A 27 -23.15 -21.71 7.20
C SER A 27 -23.14 -20.67 8.32
N SER A 28 -23.74 -19.55 8.05
CA SER A 28 -24.09 -18.50 8.99
C SER A 28 -25.25 -18.95 9.87
N GLU A 29 -25.07 -19.05 11.18
CA GLU A 29 -26.16 -19.06 12.12
C GLU A 29 -26.37 -17.73 12.80
N ASN A 30 -27.57 -17.24 12.62
CA ASN A 30 -28.14 -16.02 13.14
C ASN A 30 -28.72 -16.31 14.53
N VAL A 31 -28.21 -15.69 15.59
CA VAL A 31 -28.82 -15.72 16.91
C VAL A 31 -29.16 -14.32 17.35
N SER A 32 -30.44 -13.99 17.22
CA SER A 32 -31.07 -12.86 17.87
C SER A 32 -31.51 -13.28 19.28
N SER A 33 -31.11 -12.54 20.29
CA SER A 33 -31.80 -12.56 21.59
C SER A 33 -31.91 -11.15 22.15
N SER A 34 -33.14 -10.72 22.15
CA SER A 34 -33.64 -9.57 22.87
C SER A 34 -33.80 -9.92 24.35
N SER A 35 -33.36 -9.10 25.27
CA SER A 35 -33.97 -9.00 26.59
C SER A 35 -33.82 -7.55 27.08
N GLY A 36 -34.96 -6.91 27.16
CA GLY A 36 -35.15 -5.64 27.82
C GLY A 36 -35.00 -5.77 29.34
N PHE A 37 -34.50 -4.74 29.94
CA PHE A 37 -34.67 -4.53 31.38
C PHE A 37 -35.01 -3.05 31.60
N SER A 38 -36.27 -2.82 31.93
CA SER A 38 -36.74 -1.55 32.48
C SER A 38 -36.50 -1.57 33.98
N SER A 39 -35.95 -0.49 34.51
CA SER A 39 -36.19 -0.10 35.90
C SER A 39 -36.18 1.42 36.01
N GLU A 40 -37.37 1.96 36.21
CA GLU A 40 -37.61 3.31 36.73
C GLU A 40 -37.09 3.38 38.16
N VAL A 41 -36.38 4.46 38.47
CA VAL A 41 -36.30 5.01 39.83
C VAL A 41 -36.37 6.52 39.75
N SER A 42 -37.37 7.02 40.39
CA SER A 42 -37.71 8.44 40.52
C SER A 42 -36.86 9.16 41.57
N ALA A 43 -36.71 10.47 41.31
CA ALA A 43 -36.84 11.59 42.21
C ALA A 43 -35.63 12.16 42.98
N GLU A 44 -35.59 13.42 42.85
CA GLU A 44 -35.29 14.56 43.73
C GLU A 44 -33.92 15.21 43.56
N GLY A 45 -33.86 16.29 42.91
CA GLY A 45 -33.82 17.70 43.27
C GLY A 45 -32.54 18.15 43.96
N SER A 46 -31.66 18.79 43.20
CA SER A 46 -30.88 19.92 43.71
C SER A 46 -30.34 20.77 42.55
N SER A 47 -30.79 22.02 42.54
CA SER A 47 -30.36 23.06 41.63
C SER A 47 -28.94 23.53 41.96
N TYR A 48 -28.02 23.37 41.03
CA TYR A 48 -26.86 24.25 40.92
C TYR A 48 -26.73 24.64 39.46
N SER A 49 -27.06 25.90 39.20
CA SER A 49 -26.77 26.59 37.97
C SER A 49 -25.30 26.98 37.99
N GLU A 50 -24.49 26.25 37.26
CA GLU A 50 -23.16 26.72 36.88
C GLU A 50 -23.13 26.78 35.35
N THR A 51 -23.31 28.03 34.89
CA THR A 51 -23.18 28.38 33.47
C THR A 51 -21.70 28.33 33.10
N GLN A 52 -21.18 27.16 32.77
CA GLN A 52 -19.94 27.10 32.04
C GLN A 52 -20.30 27.22 30.56
N SER A 53 -19.99 28.39 30.00
CA SER A 53 -19.89 28.59 28.58
C SER A 53 -18.74 27.71 28.07
N VAL A 54 -19.10 26.52 27.58
CA VAL A 54 -18.22 25.76 26.73
C VAL A 54 -18.12 26.53 25.42
N THR A 55 -17.10 27.35 25.29
CA THR A 55 -16.63 27.79 24.00
C THR A 55 -16.20 26.52 23.28
N GLN A 56 -17.04 26.01 22.40
CA GLN A 56 -16.59 25.08 21.39
C GLN A 56 -15.59 25.85 20.52
N GLU A 57 -14.33 25.71 20.84
CA GLU A 57 -13.30 25.98 19.87
C GLU A 57 -13.57 25.02 18.72
N ASN A 58 -14.15 25.56 17.66
CA ASN A 58 -14.09 24.91 16.36
C ASN A 58 -12.61 24.86 16.00
N ASP A 59 -11.96 23.77 16.37
CA ASP A 59 -10.70 23.39 15.78
C ASP A 59 -10.97 23.19 14.29
N ASN A 60 -10.84 24.28 13.57
CA ASN A 60 -10.80 24.30 12.13
C ASN A 60 -9.46 23.66 11.76
N VAL A 61 -9.50 22.31 11.63
CA VAL A 61 -8.36 21.47 11.29
C VAL A 61 -8.01 21.66 9.81
N ASN A 62 -7.66 22.89 9.46
CA ASN A 62 -7.03 23.27 8.20
C ASN A 62 -5.74 24.03 8.48
N ASN A 63 -4.94 23.58 9.44
CA ASN A 63 -3.58 24.02 9.55
C ASN A 63 -2.66 23.03 8.83
N LEU A 64 -2.64 23.13 7.49
CA LEU A 64 -1.79 22.37 6.57
C LEU A 64 -0.35 22.91 6.53
N ASP A 65 0.03 23.70 7.48
CA ASP A 65 1.38 24.23 7.62
C ASP A 65 2.02 23.65 8.90
N SER A 66 2.07 22.31 8.97
CA SER A 66 2.82 21.68 10.05
C SER A 66 4.29 21.63 9.62
N ASP A 67 5.16 22.26 10.42
CA ASP A 67 6.60 22.09 10.32
C ASP A 67 7.04 20.66 10.75
N GLU A 68 6.07 19.78 10.98
CA GLU A 68 6.29 18.40 11.41
C GLU A 68 6.51 17.49 10.20
N MET A 69 7.46 16.61 10.33
CA MET A 69 7.68 15.49 9.43
C MET A 69 7.13 14.21 10.04
N LYS A 70 6.33 13.45 9.30
CA LYS A 70 5.87 12.12 9.72
C LYS A 70 6.50 11.05 8.85
N VAL A 71 7.00 10.00 9.49
CA VAL A 71 7.62 8.86 8.80
C VAL A 71 6.81 7.61 9.08
N HIS A 72 6.32 6.98 8.03
CA HIS A 72 5.49 5.78 8.07
C HIS A 72 6.30 4.60 7.54
N PHE A 73 6.55 3.62 8.37
CA PHE A 73 7.12 2.34 7.95
C PHE A 73 5.97 1.41 7.59
N ILE A 74 5.77 1.15 6.31
CA ILE A 74 4.67 0.30 5.84
C ILE A 74 5.09 -1.15 6.00
N ASP A 75 4.27 -1.95 6.70
CA ASP A 75 4.53 -3.38 6.86
C ASP A 75 4.31 -4.11 5.51
N VAL A 76 5.41 -4.49 4.91
CA VAL A 76 5.48 -5.18 3.61
C VAL A 76 6.19 -6.53 3.72
N GLY A 77 6.32 -7.08 4.95
CA GLY A 77 7.05 -8.33 5.17
C GLY A 77 8.53 -8.18 4.83
N GLN A 78 8.97 -8.81 3.75
CA GLN A 78 10.34 -8.65 3.26
C GLN A 78 10.44 -7.43 2.34
N GLY A 79 11.53 -6.67 2.48
CA GLY A 79 11.79 -5.46 1.70
C GLY A 79 11.44 -4.19 2.45
N ASP A 80 11.51 -3.06 1.75
CA ASP A 80 11.30 -1.75 2.34
C ASP A 80 10.19 -0.98 1.62
N SER A 81 9.40 -0.23 2.41
CA SER A 81 8.53 0.82 1.91
C SER A 81 8.30 1.85 3.00
N ILE A 82 8.79 3.05 2.79
CA ILE A 82 8.73 4.15 3.76
C ILE A 82 8.03 5.34 3.11
N PHE A 83 6.85 5.70 3.64
CA PHE A 83 6.16 6.91 3.21
C PHE A 83 6.45 8.04 4.20
N ILE A 84 6.75 9.23 3.69
CA ILE A 84 7.12 10.40 4.49
C ILE A 84 6.22 11.58 4.11
N GLU A 85 5.51 12.09 5.09
CA GLU A 85 4.89 13.41 5.02
C GLU A 85 5.95 14.45 5.41
N LEU A 86 6.39 15.23 4.43
CA LEU A 86 7.36 16.28 4.62
C LEU A 86 6.69 17.58 5.07
N PRO A 87 7.43 18.52 5.68
CA PRO A 87 6.95 19.86 5.90
C PRO A 87 6.41 20.50 4.60
N ASN A 88 5.48 21.45 4.72
CA ASN A 88 4.80 22.11 3.60
C ASN A 88 3.97 21.16 2.69
N THR A 89 3.39 20.12 3.29
CA THR A 89 2.50 19.18 2.61
C THR A 89 3.11 18.36 1.47
N LYS A 90 4.43 18.32 1.39
CA LYS A 90 5.12 17.48 0.41
C LYS A 90 5.21 16.04 0.85
N THR A 91 5.31 15.14 -0.12
CA THR A 91 5.32 13.70 0.12
C THR A 91 6.52 13.02 -0.52
N MET A 92 7.01 11.98 0.14
CA MET A 92 8.08 11.14 -0.38
C MET A 92 7.77 9.66 -0.11
N LEU A 93 7.96 8.83 -1.12
CA LEU A 93 7.98 7.38 -0.95
C LEU A 93 9.39 6.87 -1.22
N ILE A 94 9.94 6.08 -0.31
CA ILE A 94 11.22 5.39 -0.47
C ILE A 94 10.95 3.90 -0.56
N ASP A 95 11.29 3.31 -1.69
CA ASP A 95 11.05 1.92 -2.08
C ASP A 95 9.57 1.49 -2.04
N ALA A 96 9.24 0.42 -2.70
CA ALA A 96 7.89 -0.09 -2.88
C ALA A 96 7.82 -1.62 -2.78
N ALA A 97 8.73 -2.22 -2.03
CA ALA A 97 8.77 -3.64 -1.70
C ALA A 97 8.61 -4.58 -2.92
N GLU A 98 8.22 -5.83 -2.68
CA GLU A 98 7.81 -6.77 -3.73
C GLU A 98 6.47 -6.34 -4.35
N ASN A 99 6.25 -6.74 -5.61
CA ASN A 99 5.06 -6.36 -6.40
C ASN A 99 3.73 -6.70 -5.73
N GLU A 100 3.66 -7.78 -4.97
CA GLU A 100 2.44 -8.19 -4.26
C GLU A 100 1.98 -7.20 -3.18
N TYR A 101 2.84 -6.29 -2.75
CA TYR A 101 2.51 -5.26 -1.75
C TYR A 101 2.11 -3.91 -2.37
N ALA A 102 2.15 -3.75 -3.68
CA ALA A 102 1.83 -2.50 -4.35
C ALA A 102 0.46 -1.92 -3.95
N ASP A 103 -0.58 -2.76 -3.94
CA ASP A 103 -1.93 -2.37 -3.52
C ASP A 103 -1.98 -1.93 -2.05
N ARG A 104 -1.25 -2.62 -1.16
CA ARG A 104 -1.16 -2.25 0.26
C ARG A 104 -0.55 -0.87 0.42
N ILE A 105 0.56 -0.61 -0.25
CA ILE A 105 1.27 0.68 -0.21
C ILE A 105 0.38 1.79 -0.76
N THR A 106 -0.22 1.57 -1.92
CA THR A 106 -1.12 2.51 -2.58
C THR A 106 -2.32 2.87 -1.68
N ASN A 107 -3.01 1.85 -1.16
CA ASN A 107 -4.16 2.05 -0.28
C ASN A 107 -3.79 2.76 1.02
N TYR A 108 -2.62 2.46 1.59
CA TYR A 108 -2.12 3.14 2.78
C TYR A 108 -1.93 4.64 2.53
N ILE A 109 -1.25 5.02 1.45
CA ILE A 109 -0.99 6.41 1.11
C ILE A 109 -2.30 7.15 0.80
N TYR A 110 -3.24 6.52 0.09
CA TYR A 110 -4.59 7.09 -0.10
C TYR A 110 -5.34 7.28 1.21
N SER A 111 -5.20 6.36 2.18
CA SER A 111 -5.83 6.51 3.50
C SER A 111 -5.26 7.67 4.31
N CYS A 112 -4.02 8.09 4.04
CA CYS A 112 -3.41 9.30 4.56
C CYS A 112 -3.89 10.59 3.86
N GLY A 113 -4.70 10.47 2.80
CA GLY A 113 -5.31 11.60 2.08
C GLY A 113 -4.49 12.13 0.90
N TYR A 114 -3.46 11.42 0.47
CA TYR A 114 -2.59 11.86 -0.63
C TYR A 114 -2.89 11.12 -1.92
N ASN A 115 -2.83 11.85 -3.04
CA ASN A 115 -2.94 11.34 -4.41
C ASN A 115 -1.76 11.79 -5.30
N THR A 116 -0.82 12.52 -4.73
CA THR A 116 0.41 12.99 -5.36
C THR A 116 1.60 12.53 -4.53
N LEU A 117 2.67 12.13 -5.20
CA LEU A 117 3.97 11.88 -4.61
C LEU A 117 4.96 12.90 -5.20
N ASP A 118 5.40 13.84 -4.38
CA ASP A 118 6.39 14.84 -4.81
C ASP A 118 7.74 14.20 -5.13
N TYR A 119 8.07 13.15 -4.37
CA TYR A 119 9.30 12.40 -4.57
C TYR A 119 9.05 10.89 -4.44
N VAL A 120 9.61 10.14 -5.37
CA VAL A 120 9.73 8.68 -5.29
C VAL A 120 11.21 8.32 -5.38
N VAL A 121 11.69 7.53 -4.43
CA VAL A 121 13.10 7.12 -4.35
C VAL A 121 13.19 5.61 -4.56
N ALA A 122 13.95 5.17 -5.55
CA ALA A 122 14.33 3.77 -5.74
C ALA A 122 15.78 3.59 -5.31
N THR A 123 15.99 2.99 -4.14
CA THR A 123 17.32 2.90 -3.53
C THR A 123 18.25 1.99 -4.28
N HIS A 124 17.77 0.83 -4.70
CA HIS A 124 18.54 -0.11 -5.52
C HIS A 124 17.60 -1.11 -6.26
N PRO A 125 18.07 -1.74 -7.36
CA PRO A 125 17.19 -2.44 -8.29
C PRO A 125 16.86 -3.89 -7.92
N HIS A 126 16.74 -4.24 -6.64
CA HIS A 126 16.25 -5.54 -6.20
C HIS A 126 14.72 -5.55 -6.10
N SER A 127 14.10 -6.71 -6.31
CA SER A 127 12.64 -6.83 -6.38
C SER A 127 11.94 -6.50 -5.07
N ASP A 128 12.56 -6.81 -3.94
CA ASP A 128 12.08 -6.49 -2.60
C ASP A 128 12.16 -4.98 -2.23
N HIS A 129 12.66 -4.15 -3.15
CA HIS A 129 12.69 -2.69 -3.05
C HIS A 129 11.93 -1.99 -4.18
N ILE A 130 11.99 -2.51 -5.40
CA ILE A 130 11.34 -1.85 -6.54
C ILE A 130 10.21 -2.68 -7.17
N GLY A 131 9.81 -3.79 -6.54
CA GLY A 131 8.82 -4.73 -7.08
C GLY A 131 7.49 -4.05 -7.38
N GLY A 132 6.94 -3.32 -6.41
CA GLY A 132 5.69 -2.58 -6.54
C GLY A 132 5.81 -1.20 -7.19
N MET A 133 7.03 -0.75 -7.52
CA MET A 133 7.29 0.63 -7.93
C MET A 133 6.52 1.04 -9.20
N ALA A 134 6.41 0.16 -10.18
CA ALA A 134 5.70 0.45 -11.42
C ALA A 134 4.21 0.70 -11.18
N ASP A 135 3.58 -0.11 -10.33
CA ASP A 135 2.15 0.00 -10.01
C ASP A 135 1.87 1.23 -9.14
N VAL A 136 2.76 1.52 -8.18
CA VAL A 136 2.67 2.74 -7.35
C VAL A 136 2.82 3.99 -8.21
N ILE A 137 3.82 4.07 -9.10
CA ILE A 137 3.99 5.23 -10.01
C ILE A 137 2.76 5.40 -10.91
N GLY A 138 2.17 4.29 -11.36
CA GLY A 138 0.95 4.33 -12.17
C GLY A 138 -0.31 4.77 -11.41
N ALA A 139 -0.32 4.63 -10.08
CA ALA A 139 -1.46 4.97 -9.24
C ALA A 139 -1.48 6.44 -8.78
N PHE A 140 -0.33 7.10 -8.72
CA PHE A 140 -0.18 8.46 -8.20
C PHE A 140 0.26 9.45 -9.27
N ASN A 141 -0.03 10.73 -9.03
CA ASN A 141 0.65 11.80 -9.74
C ASN A 141 2.07 11.98 -9.15
N VAL A 142 3.09 11.51 -9.87
CA VAL A 142 4.49 11.56 -9.41
C VAL A 142 5.21 12.73 -10.05
N GLU A 143 5.83 13.60 -9.24
CA GLU A 143 6.54 14.77 -9.76
C GLU A 143 8.03 14.50 -10.04
N ASN A 144 8.70 13.83 -9.11
CA ASN A 144 10.13 13.56 -9.21
C ASN A 144 10.47 12.14 -8.82
N VAL A 145 11.35 11.49 -9.55
CA VAL A 145 11.88 10.16 -9.23
C VAL A 145 13.40 10.25 -9.05
N ILE A 146 13.88 9.70 -7.96
CA ILE A 146 15.31 9.63 -7.63
C ILE A 146 15.75 8.18 -7.75
N LEU A 147 16.67 7.92 -8.67
CA LEU A 147 17.18 6.59 -8.94
C LEU A 147 18.60 6.42 -8.42
N SER A 148 18.92 5.22 -7.93
CA SER A 148 20.29 4.78 -7.77
C SER A 148 21.00 4.71 -9.14
N PRO A 149 22.30 4.99 -9.22
CA PRO A 149 23.06 4.80 -10.45
C PRO A 149 23.25 3.33 -10.85
N ALA A 150 22.86 2.42 -9.98
CA ALA A 150 22.91 0.97 -10.27
C ALA A 150 21.84 0.60 -11.31
N THR A 151 22.23 -0.16 -12.32
CA THR A 151 21.33 -0.67 -13.36
C THR A 151 21.11 -2.18 -13.20
N HIS A 152 19.97 -2.65 -13.69
CA HIS A 152 19.65 -4.08 -13.70
C HIS A 152 18.96 -4.49 -15.01
N THR A 153 18.94 -5.79 -15.31
CA THR A 153 18.34 -6.33 -16.54
C THR A 153 17.03 -7.07 -16.29
N THR A 154 16.50 -7.03 -15.07
CA THR A 154 15.25 -7.71 -14.72
C THR A 154 14.05 -7.01 -15.35
N LYS A 155 12.99 -7.80 -15.53
CA LYS A 155 11.69 -7.28 -15.98
C LYS A 155 11.13 -6.24 -15.03
N THR A 156 11.28 -6.45 -13.72
CA THR A 156 10.88 -5.51 -12.66
C THR A 156 11.53 -4.13 -12.87
N TYR A 157 12.85 -4.10 -13.05
CA TYR A 157 13.56 -2.86 -13.31
C TYR A 157 13.12 -2.18 -14.61
N THR A 158 12.92 -2.96 -15.68
CA THR A 158 12.44 -2.43 -16.97
C THR A 158 11.01 -1.88 -16.86
N ASN A 159 10.12 -2.57 -16.13
CA ASN A 159 8.75 -2.09 -15.90
C ASN A 159 8.74 -0.78 -15.11
N MET A 160 9.58 -0.67 -14.07
CA MET A 160 9.72 0.57 -13.31
C MET A 160 10.17 1.73 -14.21
N LEU A 161 11.22 1.54 -15.02
CA LEU A 161 11.69 2.58 -15.94
C LEU A 161 10.61 3.01 -16.93
N LYS A 162 9.82 2.04 -17.44
CA LYS A 162 8.70 2.35 -18.32
C LYS A 162 7.62 3.15 -17.61
N ALA A 163 7.27 2.80 -16.38
CA ALA A 163 6.27 3.54 -15.60
C ALA A 163 6.73 4.98 -15.32
N ILE A 164 8.02 5.18 -15.06
CA ILE A 164 8.61 6.51 -14.89
C ILE A 164 8.49 7.34 -16.19
N ASP A 165 8.82 6.76 -17.33
CA ASP A 165 8.70 7.42 -18.64
C ASP A 165 7.25 7.77 -18.95
N ASP A 166 6.33 6.84 -18.75
CA ASP A 166 4.89 7.02 -18.97
C ASP A 166 4.28 8.09 -18.03
N SER A 167 4.79 8.24 -16.81
CA SER A 167 4.29 9.22 -15.83
C SER A 167 4.67 10.67 -16.16
N GLY A 168 5.74 10.86 -16.91
CA GLY A 168 6.31 12.18 -17.18
C GLY A 168 7.02 12.82 -15.98
N ALA A 169 7.29 12.05 -14.92
CA ALA A 169 8.04 12.51 -13.77
C ALA A 169 9.47 12.91 -14.15
N LYS A 170 10.04 13.85 -13.41
CA LYS A 170 11.45 14.23 -13.58
C LYS A 170 12.34 13.22 -12.90
N VAL A 171 13.47 12.88 -13.53
CA VAL A 171 14.48 11.96 -13.01
C VAL A 171 15.77 12.71 -12.73
#